data_90156773df9f6f4155521dd9fa9da2e4
#
_entry.id   90156773df9f6f4155521dd9fa9da2e4
#
_cell.length_a   1.000
_cell.length_b   1.000
_cell.length_c   1.000
_cell.angle_alpha   90.00
_cell.angle_beta   90.00
_cell.angle_gamma   90.00
#
_symmetry.space_group_name_H-M   'P 1'
#
loop_
_entity.id
_entity.type
_entity.pdbx_description
1 polymer ?
#
loop_
_entity_poly.entity_id
_entity_poly.type
_entity_poly.pdbx_seq_one_letter_code
_entity_poly.pdbx_strand_id
1 'polypeptide(L)'
;MLFSDFKFSHCIRAVTLLGGILLSAVAQSHGRAATVSNDVRAIEFPDTASYQTLVVDLHTHSVFSDGHVWPKIRVEEALRDRLDALAITEHLEYQPHRADILHPDRNRAYDIAADAAKNSDLIVIRGSEITRDAPAGHINAVFIDDANKLIKVDKPPADTSDVLAYYSAAKEWPAQKAVEAAHAQNAFIFWNHPYWTRQAPDGIARMNKFHSANARNGVLHGIEIANGSTYSEEAFQLALDYNLTLVGVSDVHDLIDWDYKPHDGGHRPVTLVFAKAKTAAAIKEALFARRTVVWFRNLLIGREQHLQPLLAASLSASPLSYRATTYIAEVTLNNVSDADFNLRYTGDYTFMNNADRITVPAHGQIKLQIKPGKRSKKLTLPFVVENTLTAPGKHAQIEIEVAE
;
A
#
# COMPACT_ATOMS: atom_id res chain seq x y z
N MET A 1 -17.04 53.66 -76.03
CA MET A 1 -16.96 52.69 -77.14
C MET A 1 -17.49 51.38 -76.57
N LEU A 2 -18.67 51.09 -77.07
CA LEU A 2 -19.25 49.82 -77.52
C LEU A 2 -19.46 48.73 -76.48
N PHE A 3 -20.66 48.51 -75.97
CA PHE A 3 -21.68 47.56 -76.46
C PHE A 3 -21.28 46.12 -76.20
N SER A 4 -22.14 45.23 -75.70
CA SER A 4 -23.57 44.98 -75.68
C SER A 4 -23.84 43.77 -74.74
N ASP A 5 -24.88 43.85 -73.94
CA ASP A 5 -26.14 43.08 -74.03
C ASP A 5 -26.04 41.56 -74.30
N PHE A 6 -26.61 40.75 -73.46
CA PHE A 6 -27.81 39.91 -73.78
C PHE A 6 -28.16 38.97 -72.58
N LYS A 7 -29.30 39.28 -72.02
CA LYS A 7 -30.56 38.54 -71.81
C LYS A 7 -30.55 37.18 -71.06
N PHE A 8 -31.27 37.21 -69.92
CA PHE A 8 -32.41 36.37 -69.50
C PHE A 8 -32.60 34.97 -70.08
N SER A 9 -32.69 33.95 -69.20
CA SER A 9 -33.90 33.15 -69.07
C SER A 9 -33.78 32.08 -67.95
N HIS A 10 -34.69 32.17 -66.98
CA HIS A 10 -35.40 31.12 -66.25
C HIS A 10 -34.71 29.74 -65.97
N CYS A 11 -34.54 29.44 -64.72
CA CYS A 11 -35.28 28.33 -64.10
C CYS A 11 -35.29 28.44 -62.59
N ILE A 12 -36.43 28.69 -62.07
CA ILE A 12 -36.84 28.57 -60.68
C ILE A 12 -36.98 27.08 -60.35
N ARG A 13 -36.51 26.68 -59.20
CA ARG A 13 -36.90 25.56 -58.37
C ARG A 13 -35.71 24.68 -58.00
N ALA A 14 -35.18 24.92 -56.82
CA ALA A 14 -34.73 23.94 -55.81
C ALA A 14 -34.01 24.65 -54.64
N VAL A 15 -34.81 25.47 -53.94
CA VAL A 15 -34.40 25.92 -52.59
C VAL A 15 -35.41 25.34 -51.63
N THR A 16 -35.16 24.25 -51.08
CA THR A 16 -35.63 23.75 -49.75
C THR A 16 -35.09 22.36 -49.56
N LEU A 17 -34.07 22.24 -48.79
CA LEU A 17 -33.69 21.11 -47.90
C LEU A 17 -32.19 21.15 -47.62
N LEU A 18 -31.71 22.20 -46.97
CA LEU A 18 -30.39 22.20 -46.30
C LEU A 18 -30.45 23.17 -45.12
N GLY A 19 -31.36 22.91 -44.22
CA GLY A 19 -31.51 23.65 -42.97
C GLY A 19 -31.81 22.72 -41.82
N GLY A 20 -30.91 21.80 -41.51
CA GLY A 20 -31.22 20.87 -40.44
C GLY A 20 -30.07 19.96 -39.95
N ILE A 21 -28.82 20.35 -40.19
CA ILE A 21 -27.69 19.62 -39.58
C ILE A 21 -26.59 20.62 -39.20
N LEU A 22 -26.86 21.44 -38.22
CA LEU A 22 -25.87 22.33 -37.65
C LEU A 22 -26.23 22.70 -36.21
N LEU A 23 -26.49 21.67 -35.39
CA LEU A 23 -26.70 21.86 -33.96
C LEU A 23 -26.40 20.56 -33.19
N SER A 24 -25.22 20.04 -33.33
CA SER A 24 -24.73 18.95 -32.41
C SER A 24 -23.21 18.90 -32.32
N ALA A 25 -22.56 20.04 -32.42
CA ALA A 25 -21.12 20.10 -32.22
C ALA A 25 -20.75 21.19 -31.21
N VAL A 26 -21.49 21.23 -30.10
CA VAL A 26 -21.10 22.06 -28.96
C VAL A 26 -21.27 21.20 -27.73
N ALA A 27 -20.24 20.63 -27.26
CA ALA A 27 -19.94 20.25 -25.91
C ALA A 27 -18.92 19.06 -25.86
N GLN A 28 -17.76 19.24 -26.43
CA GLN A 28 -16.63 18.36 -26.12
C GLN A 28 -15.36 19.18 -26.04
N SER A 29 -15.31 20.11 -25.10
CA SER A 29 -14.09 20.79 -24.71
C SER A 29 -13.86 20.67 -23.20
N HIS A 30 -14.31 19.61 -22.59
CA HIS A 30 -13.82 19.24 -21.29
C HIS A 30 -12.88 18.08 -21.54
N GLY A 31 -11.64 18.26 -21.13
CA GLY A 31 -10.49 17.42 -21.41
C GLY A 31 -10.86 15.94 -21.59
N ARG A 32 -10.25 15.30 -22.57
CA ARG A 32 -10.32 13.85 -22.67
C ARG A 32 -10.19 13.33 -21.24
N ALA A 33 -11.26 12.71 -20.72
CA ALA A 33 -11.09 11.80 -19.62
C ALA A 33 -9.93 10.90 -20.05
N ALA A 34 -8.80 10.95 -19.33
CA ALA A 34 -7.77 9.99 -19.54
C ALA A 34 -8.52 8.66 -19.61
N THR A 35 -8.31 7.91 -20.68
CA THR A 35 -8.80 6.54 -20.72
C THR A 35 -8.22 5.91 -19.48
N VAL A 36 -9.03 5.80 -18.44
CA VAL A 36 -8.72 5.01 -17.27
C VAL A 36 -8.50 3.64 -17.88
N SER A 37 -7.24 3.20 -17.95
CA SER A 37 -6.95 1.84 -18.31
C SER A 37 -7.74 1.01 -17.31
N ASN A 38 -8.66 0.20 -17.79
CA ASN A 38 -9.43 -0.72 -16.96
C ASN A 38 -8.56 -1.89 -16.50
N ASP A 39 -7.24 -1.78 -16.64
CA ASP A 39 -6.28 -2.76 -16.18
C ASP A 39 -6.31 -2.74 -14.66
N VAL A 40 -7.06 -3.67 -14.14
CA VAL A 40 -7.06 -3.99 -12.72
C VAL A 40 -5.64 -4.45 -12.38
N ARG A 41 -5.00 -3.67 -11.52
CA ARG A 41 -3.65 -3.94 -11.00
C ARG A 41 -3.79 -4.57 -9.61
N ALA A 42 -4.61 -5.61 -9.53
CA ALA A 42 -4.90 -6.22 -8.25
C ALA A 42 -3.63 -6.64 -7.53
N ILE A 43 -3.54 -6.28 -6.26
CA ILE A 43 -2.57 -6.85 -5.34
C ILE A 43 -3.25 -8.05 -4.67
N GLU A 44 -2.77 -9.27 -4.99
CA GLU A 44 -3.42 -10.50 -4.59
C GLU A 44 -2.49 -11.43 -3.80
N PHE A 45 -2.90 -11.75 -2.58
CA PHE A 45 -2.27 -12.75 -1.73
C PHE A 45 -3.33 -13.72 -1.21
N PRO A 46 -3.02 -15.02 -1.11
CA PRO A 46 -3.99 -16.01 -0.66
C PRO A 46 -4.32 -15.85 0.83
N ASP A 47 -5.53 -16.22 1.19
CA ASP A 47 -5.93 -16.39 2.59
C ASP A 47 -5.10 -17.50 3.24
N THR A 48 -4.75 -17.31 4.50
CA THR A 48 -4.12 -18.35 5.32
C THR A 48 -5.19 -19.32 5.86
N ALA A 49 -4.77 -20.46 6.38
CA ALA A 49 -5.71 -21.42 6.97
C ALA A 49 -6.59 -20.85 8.10
N SER A 50 -6.19 -19.73 8.73
CA SER A 50 -6.86 -19.17 9.89
C SER A 50 -7.41 -17.76 9.70
N TYR A 51 -6.96 -17.04 8.67
CA TYR A 51 -7.28 -15.63 8.48
C TYR A 51 -7.41 -15.28 7.01
N GLN A 52 -8.26 -14.31 6.72
CA GLN A 52 -8.24 -13.60 5.43
C GLN A 52 -7.00 -12.69 5.38
N THR A 53 -6.35 -12.67 4.22
CA THR A 53 -5.21 -11.79 3.95
C THR A 53 -5.73 -10.52 3.30
N LEU A 54 -5.79 -9.43 4.07
CA LEU A 54 -6.28 -8.15 3.60
C LEU A 54 -5.13 -7.22 3.24
N VAL A 55 -5.22 -6.61 2.07
CA VAL A 55 -4.22 -5.66 1.54
C VAL A 55 -4.58 -4.25 1.97
N VAL A 56 -3.71 -3.62 2.77
CA VAL A 56 -4.03 -2.34 3.43
C VAL A 56 -2.91 -1.31 3.24
N ASP A 57 -3.27 -0.08 2.92
CA ASP A 57 -2.39 1.09 2.95
C ASP A 57 -2.85 2.06 4.04
N LEU A 58 -2.01 2.25 5.06
CA LEU A 58 -2.36 2.99 6.28
C LEU A 58 -1.82 4.42 6.33
N HIS A 59 -1.17 4.91 5.24
CA HIS A 59 -0.57 6.23 5.21
C HIS A 59 -0.66 6.83 3.81
N THR A 60 -1.55 7.82 3.65
CA THR A 60 -1.74 8.53 2.38
C THR A 60 -2.14 9.98 2.59
N HIS A 61 -1.74 10.84 1.67
CA HIS A 61 -1.99 12.28 1.68
C HIS A 61 -2.80 12.74 0.48
N SER A 62 -3.48 13.87 0.66
CA SER A 62 -4.21 14.58 -0.40
C SER A 62 -3.95 16.08 -0.33
N VAL A 63 -4.64 16.86 -1.16
CA VAL A 63 -4.55 18.33 -1.16
C VAL A 63 -5.01 18.99 0.15
N PHE A 64 -5.56 18.23 1.10
CA PHE A 64 -5.89 18.73 2.44
C PHE A 64 -4.68 18.78 3.39
N SER A 65 -3.55 18.19 2.98
CA SER A 65 -2.22 18.46 3.55
C SER A 65 -1.26 18.80 2.41
N ASP A 66 -0.21 18.03 2.19
CA ASP A 66 0.82 18.30 1.18
C ASP A 66 0.78 17.34 -0.01
N GLY A 67 -0.24 16.51 -0.11
CA GLY A 67 -0.48 15.72 -1.31
C GLY A 67 -1.01 16.57 -2.46
N HIS A 68 -0.85 16.08 -3.69
CA HIS A 68 -1.18 16.81 -4.91
C HIS A 68 -2.49 16.35 -5.57
N VAL A 69 -3.19 15.37 -4.98
CA VAL A 69 -4.43 14.84 -5.54
C VAL A 69 -5.61 14.99 -4.59
N TRP A 70 -6.81 14.98 -5.15
CA TRP A 70 -8.04 15.06 -4.36
C TRP A 70 -8.33 13.71 -3.66
N PRO A 71 -8.93 13.68 -2.46
CA PRO A 71 -9.17 12.42 -1.71
C PRO A 71 -9.90 11.34 -2.50
N LYS A 72 -10.80 11.73 -3.42
CA LYS A 72 -11.48 10.80 -4.32
C LYS A 72 -10.50 10.03 -5.21
N ILE A 73 -9.42 10.66 -5.65
CA ILE A 73 -8.39 10.01 -6.48
C ILE A 73 -7.69 8.91 -5.68
N ARG A 74 -7.41 9.13 -4.38
CA ARG A 74 -6.85 8.08 -3.49
C ARG A 74 -7.75 6.84 -3.44
N VAL A 75 -9.08 7.05 -3.42
CA VAL A 75 -10.05 5.96 -3.47
C VAL A 75 -10.00 5.25 -4.83
N GLU A 76 -9.96 5.99 -5.93
CA GLU A 76 -9.89 5.40 -7.28
C GLU A 76 -8.60 4.58 -7.48
N GLU A 77 -7.47 5.04 -6.96
CA GLU A 77 -6.19 4.32 -6.97
C GLU A 77 -6.25 3.04 -6.12
N ALA A 78 -6.83 3.12 -4.92
CA ALA A 78 -7.01 1.97 -4.04
C ALA A 78 -7.91 0.89 -4.67
N LEU A 79 -8.98 1.30 -5.34
CA LEU A 79 -9.88 0.40 -6.05
C LEU A 79 -9.22 -0.28 -7.25
N ARG A 80 -8.36 0.44 -7.99
CA ARG A 80 -7.57 -0.14 -9.09
C ARG A 80 -6.57 -1.18 -8.60
N ASP A 81 -5.92 -0.92 -7.47
CA ASP A 81 -4.97 -1.83 -6.85
C ASP A 81 -5.68 -2.93 -6.03
N ARG A 82 -7.02 -2.91 -5.95
CA ARG A 82 -7.87 -3.81 -5.14
C ARG A 82 -7.45 -3.86 -3.67
N LEU A 83 -7.10 -2.71 -3.09
CA LEU A 83 -6.88 -2.66 -1.66
C LEU A 83 -8.18 -2.99 -0.91
N ASP A 84 -8.06 -3.69 0.21
CA ASP A 84 -9.17 -3.96 1.12
C ASP A 84 -9.46 -2.77 2.03
N ALA A 85 -8.41 -2.02 2.40
CA ALA A 85 -8.57 -0.83 3.20
C ALA A 85 -7.53 0.25 2.86
N LEU A 86 -7.95 1.50 2.99
CA LEU A 86 -7.16 2.70 2.77
C LEU A 86 -7.37 3.68 3.93
N ALA A 87 -6.29 4.13 4.58
CA ALA A 87 -6.37 5.21 5.56
C ALA A 87 -6.09 6.58 4.90
N ILE A 88 -6.88 7.56 5.27
CA ILE A 88 -6.66 8.97 4.95
C ILE A 88 -6.00 9.61 6.18
N THR A 89 -4.75 10.04 6.03
CA THR A 89 -3.87 10.44 7.15
C THR A 89 -3.20 11.78 6.91
N GLU A 90 -3.99 12.79 6.58
CA GLU A 90 -3.50 14.15 6.35
C GLU A 90 -2.68 14.67 7.54
N HIS A 91 -1.65 15.46 7.26
CA HIS A 91 -0.93 16.21 8.30
C HIS A 91 -1.89 17.11 9.09
N LEU A 92 -1.87 16.99 10.41
CA LEU A 92 -2.70 17.84 11.29
C LEU A 92 -2.27 19.29 11.26
N GLU A 93 -0.98 19.53 11.37
CA GLU A 93 -0.41 20.87 11.58
C GLU A 93 0.05 21.51 10.28
N TYR A 94 0.59 20.71 9.37
CA TYR A 94 1.19 21.17 8.11
C TYR A 94 0.21 21.05 6.96
N GLN A 95 -0.24 22.18 6.44
CA GLN A 95 -1.19 22.28 5.33
C GLN A 95 -0.70 23.31 4.31
N PRO A 96 0.23 22.95 3.42
CA PRO A 96 0.83 23.90 2.48
C PRO A 96 -0.16 24.51 1.49
N HIS A 97 -1.25 23.82 1.21
CA HIS A 97 -2.30 24.32 0.30
C HIS A 97 -3.38 25.19 0.98
N ARG A 98 -3.20 25.54 2.29
CA ARG A 98 -4.25 26.23 3.03
C ARG A 98 -4.58 27.64 2.54
N ALA A 99 -3.70 28.27 1.79
CA ALA A 99 -3.99 29.55 1.16
C ALA A 99 -5.10 29.44 0.11
N ASP A 100 -5.18 28.28 -0.59
CA ASP A 100 -6.16 28.00 -1.64
C ASP A 100 -7.26 27.04 -1.16
N ILE A 101 -6.94 26.10 -0.27
CA ILE A 101 -7.84 25.07 0.26
C ILE A 101 -7.89 25.19 1.79
N LEU A 102 -8.48 26.30 2.28
CA LEU A 102 -8.65 26.51 3.72
C LEU A 102 -9.92 25.79 4.22
N HIS A 103 -9.73 24.67 4.91
CA HIS A 103 -10.84 23.96 5.56
C HIS A 103 -10.53 23.74 7.06
N PRO A 104 -11.40 24.21 7.96
CA PRO A 104 -11.14 24.10 9.40
C PRO A 104 -11.27 22.68 9.94
N ASP A 105 -12.14 21.85 9.35
CA ASP A 105 -12.41 20.50 9.79
C ASP A 105 -11.37 19.51 9.27
N ARG A 106 -10.61 18.90 10.18
CA ARG A 106 -9.57 17.89 9.89
C ARG A 106 -10.12 16.55 9.43
N ASN A 107 -11.42 16.31 9.56
CA ASN A 107 -12.08 15.10 9.05
C ASN A 107 -12.44 15.22 7.56
N ARG A 108 -12.38 16.41 6.97
CA ARG A 108 -12.95 16.69 5.64
C ARG A 108 -12.39 15.76 4.53
N ALA A 109 -11.09 15.50 4.53
CA ALA A 109 -10.48 14.61 3.54
C ALA A 109 -11.04 13.18 3.64
N TYR A 110 -11.15 12.67 4.86
CA TYR A 110 -11.77 11.37 5.12
C TYR A 110 -13.24 11.34 4.66
N ASP A 111 -14.03 12.36 4.96
CA ASP A 111 -15.45 12.38 4.59
C ASP A 111 -15.65 12.34 3.07
N ILE A 112 -14.80 13.03 2.31
CA ILE A 112 -14.80 13.00 0.84
C ILE A 112 -14.42 11.60 0.33
N ALA A 113 -13.38 10.99 0.90
CA ALA A 113 -12.94 9.65 0.52
C ALA A 113 -14.00 8.60 0.86
N ALA A 114 -14.59 8.67 2.05
CA ALA A 114 -15.64 7.75 2.49
C ALA A 114 -16.90 7.84 1.61
N ASP A 115 -17.30 9.07 1.22
CA ASP A 115 -18.42 9.24 0.26
C ASP A 115 -18.07 8.68 -1.12
N ALA A 116 -16.83 8.85 -1.58
CA ALA A 116 -16.40 8.30 -2.88
C ALA A 116 -16.40 6.76 -2.87
N ALA A 117 -16.08 6.13 -1.74
CA ALA A 117 -16.00 4.68 -1.61
C ALA A 117 -17.34 4.00 -1.25
N LYS A 118 -18.41 4.74 -0.95
CA LYS A 118 -19.67 4.24 -0.36
C LYS A 118 -20.38 3.10 -1.10
N ASN A 119 -20.12 2.97 -2.40
CA ASN A 119 -20.70 1.92 -3.25
C ASN A 119 -19.67 0.85 -3.66
N SER A 120 -18.58 0.73 -2.92
CA SER A 120 -17.53 -0.25 -3.14
C SER A 120 -17.27 -1.06 -1.87
N ASP A 121 -16.44 -2.10 -2.01
CA ASP A 121 -16.00 -2.95 -0.88
C ASP A 121 -14.75 -2.40 -0.18
N LEU A 122 -14.24 -1.23 -0.59
CA LEU A 122 -13.09 -0.59 0.02
C LEU A 122 -13.44 -0.01 1.40
N ILE A 123 -12.70 -0.38 2.41
CA ILE A 123 -12.82 0.17 3.75
C ILE A 123 -11.97 1.43 3.85
N VAL A 124 -12.58 2.61 3.92
CA VAL A 124 -11.88 3.86 4.19
C VAL A 124 -11.73 4.05 5.69
N ILE A 125 -10.49 4.20 6.16
CA ILE A 125 -10.14 4.34 7.57
C ILE A 125 -9.86 5.81 7.87
N ARG A 126 -10.54 6.36 8.90
CA ARG A 126 -10.24 7.71 9.38
C ARG A 126 -8.95 7.70 10.16
N GLY A 127 -8.01 8.54 9.73
CA GLY A 127 -6.74 8.74 10.39
C GLY A 127 -6.27 10.19 10.34
N SER A 128 -5.11 10.44 10.89
CA SER A 128 -4.40 11.70 10.76
C SER A 128 -2.93 11.52 11.15
N GLU A 129 -2.07 12.28 10.54
CA GLU A 129 -0.66 12.33 10.87
C GLU A 129 -0.35 13.52 11.80
N ILE A 130 0.04 13.19 13.02
CA ILE A 130 0.58 14.16 14.00
C ILE A 130 1.98 14.52 13.55
N THR A 131 2.16 15.75 13.07
CA THR A 131 3.38 16.21 12.40
C THR A 131 4.19 17.10 13.32
N ARG A 132 5.31 16.59 13.82
CA ARG A 132 6.19 17.27 14.77
C ARG A 132 7.65 17.17 14.36
N ASP A 133 8.46 18.04 14.93
CA ASP A 133 9.90 17.90 14.89
C ASP A 133 10.36 16.78 15.86
N ALA A 134 11.60 16.32 15.70
CA ALA A 134 12.20 15.42 16.67
C ALA A 134 12.15 15.99 18.10
N PRO A 135 11.95 15.18 19.15
CA PRO A 135 12.03 13.72 19.18
C PRO A 135 10.73 12.98 18.84
N ALA A 136 9.57 13.63 18.75
CA ALA A 136 8.31 12.98 18.43
C ALA A 136 8.25 12.54 16.95
N GLY A 137 8.71 13.42 16.06
CA GLY A 137 8.63 13.17 14.63
C GLY A 137 7.18 13.06 14.14
N HIS A 138 6.97 12.27 13.11
CA HIS A 138 5.66 12.04 12.54
C HIS A 138 5.05 10.74 13.09
N ILE A 139 3.76 10.79 13.39
CA ILE A 139 3.04 9.68 14.02
C ILE A 139 1.64 9.60 13.43
N ASN A 140 1.28 8.47 12.87
CA ASN A 140 -0.09 8.23 12.44
C ASN A 140 -0.96 7.69 13.57
N ALA A 141 -2.18 8.21 13.63
CA ALA A 141 -3.26 7.69 14.43
C ALA A 141 -4.41 7.31 13.48
N VAL A 142 -4.71 6.02 13.36
CA VAL A 142 -5.78 5.50 12.49
C VAL A 142 -6.90 4.86 13.31
N PHE A 143 -8.10 4.77 12.73
CA PHE A 143 -9.34 4.38 13.43
C PHE A 143 -9.73 5.36 14.54
N ILE A 144 -9.49 6.65 14.31
CA ILE A 144 -9.99 7.73 15.17
C ILE A 144 -11.44 8.08 14.85
N ASP A 145 -12.14 8.67 15.81
CA ASP A 145 -13.50 9.17 15.61
C ASP A 145 -13.51 10.61 15.09
N ASP A 146 -12.55 11.43 15.53
CA ASP A 146 -12.49 12.86 15.23
C ASP A 146 -11.04 13.38 15.27
N ALA A 147 -10.51 13.71 14.09
CA ALA A 147 -9.16 14.27 13.93
C ALA A 147 -8.99 15.65 14.56
N ASN A 148 -10.07 16.44 14.69
CA ASN A 148 -10.02 17.76 15.31
C ASN A 148 -9.62 17.72 16.79
N LYS A 149 -9.82 16.60 17.47
CA LYS A 149 -9.42 16.40 18.86
C LYS A 149 -7.92 16.21 19.05
N LEU A 150 -7.20 15.94 17.95
CA LEU A 150 -5.76 15.68 17.97
C LEU A 150 -4.92 16.97 17.79
N ILE A 151 -5.57 18.10 17.61
CA ILE A 151 -4.89 19.40 17.40
C ILE A 151 -5.55 20.48 18.25
N LYS A 152 -4.72 21.39 18.77
CA LYS A 152 -5.18 22.59 19.44
C LYS A 152 -4.25 23.76 19.10
N VAL A 153 -4.83 24.84 18.61
CA VAL A 153 -4.10 26.08 18.29
C VAL A 153 -4.63 27.17 19.18
N ASP A 154 -3.96 27.39 20.33
CA ASP A 154 -4.42 28.35 21.34
C ASP A 154 -4.29 29.80 20.87
N LYS A 155 -3.28 30.08 20.04
CA LYS A 155 -2.99 31.39 19.49
C LYS A 155 -2.76 31.30 17.99
N PRO A 156 -3.82 31.23 17.19
CA PRO A 156 -3.65 31.20 15.73
C PRO A 156 -3.03 32.52 15.24
N PRO A 157 -2.25 32.50 14.15
CA PRO A 157 -1.74 33.73 13.54
C PRO A 157 -2.89 34.61 13.05
N ALA A 158 -2.63 35.92 12.93
CA ALA A 158 -3.63 36.89 12.44
C ALA A 158 -4.10 36.53 11.01
N ASP A 159 -3.17 36.10 10.16
CA ASP A 159 -3.46 35.48 8.87
C ASP A 159 -3.36 33.95 9.02
N THR A 160 -4.51 33.30 9.07
CA THR A 160 -4.60 31.83 9.15
C THR A 160 -4.29 31.13 7.84
N SER A 161 -4.16 31.86 6.71
CA SER A 161 -3.71 31.31 5.43
C SER A 161 -2.18 31.24 5.32
N ASP A 162 -1.45 31.96 6.19
CA ASP A 162 0.02 31.84 6.29
C ASP A 162 0.39 30.44 6.82
N VAL A 163 0.89 29.62 5.90
CA VAL A 163 1.23 28.21 6.14
C VAL A 163 2.25 28.06 7.27
N LEU A 164 3.35 28.84 7.22
CA LEU A 164 4.45 28.68 8.17
C LEU A 164 4.10 29.23 9.55
N ALA A 165 3.40 30.34 9.61
CA ALA A 165 2.94 30.94 10.87
C ALA A 165 1.90 30.01 11.54
N TYR A 166 0.99 29.43 10.76
CA TYR A 166 0.01 28.48 11.30
C TYR A 166 0.67 27.19 11.77
N TYR A 167 1.55 26.60 10.97
CA TYR A 167 2.31 25.40 11.35
C TYR A 167 3.09 25.61 12.64
N SER A 168 3.76 26.74 12.76
CA SER A 168 4.51 27.10 13.99
C SER A 168 3.59 27.17 15.21
N ALA A 169 2.44 27.83 15.09
CA ALA A 169 1.46 27.94 16.18
C ALA A 169 0.83 26.60 16.53
N ALA A 170 0.54 25.76 15.54
CA ALA A 170 -0.05 24.44 15.75
C ALA A 170 0.90 23.46 16.46
N LYS A 171 2.22 23.56 16.23
CA LYS A 171 3.24 22.74 16.90
C LYS A 171 3.45 23.08 18.38
N GLU A 172 3.00 24.23 18.86
CA GLU A 172 3.14 24.61 20.27
C GLU A 172 2.35 23.68 21.21
N TRP A 173 1.25 23.13 20.73
CA TRP A 173 0.54 22.12 21.54
C TRP A 173 1.38 20.85 21.65
N PRO A 174 1.66 20.35 22.89
CA PRO A 174 2.59 19.25 23.05
C PRO A 174 2.23 17.99 22.25
N ALA A 175 3.19 17.41 21.54
CA ALA A 175 2.99 16.17 20.77
C ALA A 175 2.37 15.04 21.61
N GLN A 176 2.79 14.92 22.88
CA GLN A 176 2.24 13.93 23.80
C GLN A 176 0.73 14.10 24.00
N LYS A 177 0.22 15.33 24.01
CA LYS A 177 -1.22 15.60 24.15
C LYS A 177 -2.01 15.14 22.91
N ALA A 178 -1.44 15.32 21.71
CA ALA A 178 -2.05 14.81 20.49
C ALA A 178 -2.10 13.26 20.49
N VAL A 179 -1.02 12.62 20.89
CA VAL A 179 -0.94 11.16 21.03
C VAL A 179 -1.92 10.63 22.10
N GLU A 180 -2.01 11.30 23.25
CA GLU A 180 -2.98 10.95 24.31
C GLU A 180 -4.43 11.13 23.82
N ALA A 181 -4.72 12.18 23.05
CA ALA A 181 -6.04 12.40 22.48
C ALA A 181 -6.43 11.34 21.42
N ALA A 182 -5.47 10.86 20.66
CA ALA A 182 -5.66 9.72 19.74
C ALA A 182 -5.86 8.42 20.52
N HIS A 183 -5.06 8.16 21.55
CA HIS A 183 -5.19 6.98 22.41
C HIS A 183 -6.55 6.94 23.12
N ALA A 184 -7.05 8.09 23.59
CA ALA A 184 -8.38 8.22 24.21
C ALA A 184 -9.54 7.85 23.26
N GLN A 185 -9.30 7.88 21.93
CA GLN A 185 -10.23 7.42 20.90
C GLN A 185 -9.99 5.94 20.51
N ASN A 186 -9.17 5.21 21.25
CA ASN A 186 -8.75 3.84 20.94
C ASN A 186 -8.08 3.71 19.55
N ALA A 187 -7.36 4.73 19.08
CA ALA A 187 -6.65 4.70 17.82
C ALA A 187 -5.55 3.63 17.81
N PHE A 188 -5.30 3.03 16.64
CA PHE A 188 -4.04 2.35 16.39
C PHE A 188 -3.00 3.41 16.02
N ILE A 189 -1.95 3.53 16.81
CA ILE A 189 -0.96 4.60 16.71
C ILE A 189 0.38 3.98 16.29
N PHE A 190 1.03 4.53 15.26
CA PHE A 190 2.31 4.03 14.80
C PHE A 190 3.25 5.17 14.42
N TRP A 191 4.55 4.92 14.59
CA TRP A 191 5.63 5.85 14.30
C TRP A 191 5.99 5.77 12.81
N ASN A 192 5.93 6.93 12.12
CA ASN A 192 6.15 7.04 10.69
C ASN A 192 7.64 7.20 10.37
N HIS A 193 8.09 6.56 9.28
CA HIS A 193 9.40 6.72 8.62
C HIS A 193 10.54 7.18 9.58
N PRO A 194 10.85 6.42 10.67
CA PRO A 194 11.78 6.83 11.74
C PRO A 194 13.22 7.07 11.26
N TYR A 195 13.52 6.68 10.04
CA TYR A 195 14.79 6.83 9.33
C TYR A 195 14.83 8.06 8.41
N TRP A 196 13.73 8.83 8.31
CA TRP A 196 13.69 10.01 7.47
C TRP A 196 14.74 11.05 7.91
N THR A 197 15.54 11.57 6.96
CA THR A 197 16.72 12.37 7.25
C THR A 197 16.44 13.68 8.00
N ARG A 198 15.22 14.21 7.97
CA ARG A 198 14.83 15.33 8.84
C ARG A 198 14.66 14.92 10.31
N GLN A 199 14.36 13.66 10.59
CA GLN A 199 14.21 13.13 11.96
C GLN A 199 15.49 12.40 12.40
N ALA A 200 16.15 11.71 11.48
CA ALA A 200 17.39 10.95 11.65
C ALA A 200 18.39 11.36 10.56
N PRO A 201 19.25 12.38 10.78
CA PRO A 201 20.11 12.95 9.73
C PRO A 201 21.03 11.96 9.03
N ASP A 202 21.35 10.83 9.66
CA ASP A 202 22.14 9.75 9.08
C ASP A 202 21.27 8.63 8.46
N GLY A 203 19.96 8.78 8.44
CA GLY A 203 19.03 7.81 7.88
C GLY A 203 18.83 6.56 8.73
N ILE A 204 19.30 6.52 9.98
CA ILE A 204 19.25 5.35 10.84
C ILE A 204 18.17 5.53 11.92
N ALA A 205 17.18 4.66 11.92
CA ALA A 205 16.14 4.65 12.95
C ALA A 205 16.70 4.29 14.33
N ARG A 206 16.43 5.12 15.34
CA ARG A 206 16.84 4.87 16.73
C ARG A 206 15.71 5.20 17.69
N MET A 207 15.43 4.26 18.59
CA MET A 207 14.44 4.49 19.64
C MET A 207 14.90 5.63 20.57
N ASN A 208 14.00 6.57 20.79
CA ASN A 208 14.22 7.69 21.70
C ASN A 208 13.31 7.58 22.93
N LYS A 209 13.48 8.54 23.89
CA LYS A 209 12.70 8.52 25.15
C LYS A 209 11.19 8.70 24.93
N PHE A 210 10.80 9.50 23.96
CA PHE A 210 9.38 9.76 23.66
C PHE A 210 8.70 8.49 23.18
N HIS A 211 9.23 7.84 22.15
CA HIS A 211 8.65 6.64 21.58
C HIS A 211 8.76 5.41 22.48
N SER A 212 9.89 5.27 23.22
CA SER A 212 10.05 4.15 24.15
C SER A 212 9.09 4.24 25.35
N ALA A 213 8.80 5.44 25.84
CA ALA A 213 7.79 5.64 26.88
C ALA A 213 6.38 5.28 26.37
N ASN A 214 6.00 5.76 25.19
CA ASN A 214 4.70 5.45 24.59
C ASN A 214 4.55 3.96 24.27
N ALA A 215 5.59 3.29 23.77
CA ALA A 215 5.58 1.85 23.53
C ALA A 215 5.39 1.04 24.82
N ARG A 216 6.15 1.35 25.89
CA ARG A 216 6.01 0.67 27.19
C ARG A 216 4.67 0.89 27.86
N ASN A 217 4.05 2.05 27.64
CA ASN A 217 2.75 2.39 28.20
C ASN A 217 1.57 1.87 27.32
N GLY A 218 1.83 1.15 26.24
CA GLY A 218 0.83 0.61 25.34
C GLY A 218 0.08 1.70 24.54
N VAL A 219 0.72 2.84 24.28
CA VAL A 219 0.19 3.96 23.49
C VAL A 219 0.71 3.92 22.06
N LEU A 220 1.96 3.56 21.85
CA LEU A 220 2.54 3.30 20.53
C LEU A 220 2.42 1.81 20.20
N HIS A 221 1.75 1.49 19.10
CA HIS A 221 1.37 0.12 18.73
C HIS A 221 2.16 -0.42 17.54
N GLY A 222 2.61 0.44 16.63
CA GLY A 222 3.30 0.06 15.40
C GLY A 222 4.43 1.02 15.02
N ILE A 223 5.17 0.63 13.99
CA ILE A 223 6.26 1.39 13.40
C ILE A 223 6.35 1.09 11.91
N GLU A 224 6.59 2.09 11.09
CA GLU A 224 6.86 1.91 9.68
C GLU A 224 8.28 1.36 9.48
N ILE A 225 8.33 0.17 8.91
CA ILE A 225 9.59 -0.47 8.50
C ILE A 225 9.86 -0.28 7.02
N ALA A 226 8.81 -0.04 6.23
CA ALA A 226 8.85 0.35 4.83
C ALA A 226 7.89 1.50 4.59
N ASN A 227 8.37 2.56 3.94
CA ASN A 227 7.61 3.74 3.59
C ASN A 227 8.12 4.27 2.26
N GLY A 228 7.20 4.49 1.30
CA GLY A 228 7.56 4.95 -0.02
C GLY A 228 8.54 4.01 -0.72
N SER A 229 9.70 4.51 -1.05
CA SER A 229 10.76 3.74 -1.72
C SER A 229 11.81 3.13 -0.77
N THR A 230 11.66 3.30 0.54
CA THR A 230 12.68 2.97 1.55
C THR A 230 12.21 1.89 2.51
N TYR A 231 13.08 0.91 2.76
CA TYR A 231 13.00 -0.07 3.85
C TYR A 231 14.12 0.20 4.86
N SER A 232 13.83 0.08 6.16
CA SER A 232 14.81 0.20 7.23
C SER A 232 14.89 -1.07 8.07
N GLU A 233 16.07 -1.66 8.06
CA GLU A 233 16.41 -2.84 8.86
C GLU A 233 16.41 -2.51 10.36
N GLU A 234 16.86 -1.31 10.73
CA GLU A 234 16.86 -0.84 12.11
C GLU A 234 15.45 -0.61 12.64
N ALA A 235 14.55 -0.04 11.82
CA ALA A 235 13.13 0.09 12.17
C ALA A 235 12.50 -1.29 12.39
N PHE A 236 12.86 -2.29 11.58
CA PHE A 236 12.41 -3.66 11.77
C PHE A 236 12.95 -4.24 13.09
N GLN A 237 14.22 -4.04 13.40
CA GLN A 237 14.79 -4.49 14.69
C GLN A 237 14.06 -3.82 15.87
N LEU A 238 13.82 -2.50 15.80
CA LEU A 238 13.04 -1.78 16.83
C LEU A 238 11.63 -2.34 16.99
N ALA A 239 10.96 -2.71 15.89
CA ALA A 239 9.65 -3.35 15.95
C ALA A 239 9.68 -4.68 16.69
N LEU A 240 10.74 -5.46 16.54
CA LEU A 240 10.92 -6.73 17.26
C LEU A 240 11.22 -6.48 18.75
N ASP A 241 12.14 -5.58 19.06
CA ASP A 241 12.61 -5.28 20.41
C ASP A 241 11.51 -4.70 21.31
N TYR A 242 10.64 -3.85 20.74
CA TYR A 242 9.53 -3.20 21.44
C TYR A 242 8.18 -3.88 21.20
N ASN A 243 8.17 -5.02 20.51
CA ASN A 243 6.97 -5.78 20.18
C ASN A 243 5.89 -4.92 19.47
N LEU A 244 6.31 -4.05 18.53
CA LEU A 244 5.45 -3.19 17.73
C LEU A 244 4.98 -3.92 16.47
N THR A 245 3.83 -3.52 15.94
CA THR A 245 3.32 -4.01 14.65
C THR A 245 4.19 -3.50 13.51
N LEU A 246 4.53 -4.39 12.58
CA LEU A 246 5.24 -4.05 11.36
C LEU A 246 4.25 -3.41 10.39
N VAL A 247 4.57 -2.20 9.93
CA VAL A 247 3.73 -1.44 9.01
C VAL A 247 4.55 -1.09 7.76
N GLY A 248 3.97 -1.33 6.58
CA GLY A 248 4.49 -0.91 5.29
C GLY A 248 3.42 -0.11 4.55
N VAL A 249 3.77 1.06 4.04
CA VAL A 249 2.83 2.05 3.54
C VAL A 249 3.39 2.82 2.36
N SER A 250 2.49 3.42 1.58
CA SER A 250 2.92 4.25 0.44
C SER A 250 3.40 5.63 0.86
N ASP A 251 2.76 6.26 1.81
CA ASP A 251 2.99 7.68 2.13
C ASP A 251 2.89 8.57 0.87
N VAL A 252 1.94 8.21 0.01
CA VAL A 252 1.85 8.78 -1.33
C VAL A 252 1.32 10.20 -1.30
N HIS A 253 2.03 11.09 -1.99
CA HIS A 253 1.66 12.50 -2.17
C HIS A 253 1.20 12.77 -3.60
N ASP A 254 1.88 12.22 -4.60
CA ASP A 254 1.54 12.29 -6.02
C ASP A 254 0.60 11.15 -6.45
N LEU A 255 0.47 10.92 -7.73
CA LEU A 255 -0.26 9.75 -8.25
C LEU A 255 0.55 8.46 -8.01
N ILE A 256 -0.13 7.39 -7.63
CA ILE A 256 0.46 6.05 -7.52
C ILE A 256 1.16 5.64 -8.82
N ASP A 257 0.59 6.01 -9.96
CA ASP A 257 1.17 5.72 -11.28
C ASP A 257 2.53 6.40 -11.51
N TRP A 258 2.76 7.56 -10.88
CA TRP A 258 4.03 8.28 -11.00
C TRP A 258 5.09 7.74 -10.04
N ASP A 259 4.70 7.51 -8.79
CA ASP A 259 5.63 7.12 -7.73
C ASP A 259 6.04 5.65 -7.82
N TYR A 260 5.10 4.76 -8.19
CA TYR A 260 5.29 3.32 -8.13
C TYR A 260 5.26 2.59 -9.48
N LYS A 261 4.88 3.28 -10.57
CA LYS A 261 4.88 2.76 -11.94
C LYS A 261 4.28 1.35 -12.09
N PRO A 262 3.04 1.11 -11.69
CA PRO A 262 2.44 -0.22 -11.74
C PRO A 262 2.39 -0.82 -13.14
N HIS A 263 2.32 0.01 -14.18
CA HIS A 263 2.37 -0.39 -15.59
C HIS A 263 3.74 -0.98 -16.01
N ASP A 264 4.80 -0.71 -15.23
CA ASP A 264 6.14 -1.28 -15.39
C ASP A 264 6.41 -2.43 -14.39
N GLY A 265 5.37 -2.94 -13.73
CA GLY A 265 5.47 -4.02 -12.73
C GLY A 265 5.81 -3.55 -11.31
N GLY A 266 5.81 -2.24 -11.05
CA GLY A 266 5.97 -1.70 -9.69
C GLY A 266 4.66 -1.72 -8.91
N HIS A 267 4.75 -1.58 -7.60
CA HIS A 267 3.59 -1.48 -6.71
C HIS A 267 3.91 -0.62 -5.48
N ARG A 268 2.87 -0.03 -4.87
CA ARG A 268 3.03 0.63 -3.57
C ARG A 268 3.39 -0.38 -2.48
N PRO A 269 4.18 0.00 -1.47
CA PRO A 269 4.28 -0.82 -0.27
C PRO A 269 2.91 -0.96 0.40
N VAL A 270 2.63 -2.16 0.90
CA VAL A 270 1.38 -2.45 1.60
C VAL A 270 1.62 -3.28 2.85
N THR A 271 0.70 -3.17 3.78
CA THR A 271 0.62 -4.07 4.93
C THR A 271 -0.41 -5.16 4.62
N LEU A 272 0.03 -6.42 4.55
CA LEU A 272 -0.85 -7.59 4.52
C LEU A 272 -1.31 -7.84 5.96
N VAL A 273 -2.61 -7.70 6.21
CA VAL A 273 -3.23 -7.83 7.54
C VAL A 273 -4.00 -9.14 7.60
N PHE A 274 -3.64 -10.02 8.54
CA PHE A 274 -4.33 -11.31 8.73
C PHE A 274 -5.49 -11.13 9.70
N ALA A 275 -6.67 -10.91 9.14
CA ALA A 275 -7.90 -10.60 9.85
C ALA A 275 -8.91 -11.76 9.79
N LYS A 276 -9.84 -11.81 10.75
CA LYS A 276 -10.91 -12.84 10.77
C LYS A 276 -12.03 -12.56 9.78
N ALA A 277 -12.15 -11.30 9.34
CA ALA A 277 -13.16 -10.85 8.39
C ALA A 277 -12.72 -9.54 7.74
N LYS A 278 -13.23 -9.22 6.54
CA LYS A 278 -13.05 -7.95 5.87
C LYS A 278 -13.94 -6.87 6.50
N THR A 279 -13.54 -6.38 7.68
CA THR A 279 -14.20 -5.28 8.39
C THR A 279 -13.17 -4.39 9.07
N ALA A 280 -13.48 -3.09 9.24
CA ALA A 280 -12.61 -2.14 9.94
C ALA A 280 -12.26 -2.62 11.38
N ALA A 281 -13.20 -3.21 12.08
CA ALA A 281 -12.99 -3.75 13.44
C ALA A 281 -12.02 -4.94 13.44
N ALA A 282 -12.13 -5.86 12.47
CA ALA A 282 -11.25 -7.02 12.38
C ALA A 282 -9.83 -6.63 11.91
N ILE A 283 -9.70 -5.65 11.01
CA ILE A 283 -8.41 -5.06 10.62
C ILE A 283 -7.74 -4.42 11.85
N LYS A 284 -8.48 -3.58 12.57
CA LYS A 284 -7.99 -2.93 13.79
C LYS A 284 -7.50 -3.96 14.82
N GLU A 285 -8.30 -4.99 15.11
CA GLU A 285 -7.94 -6.07 16.03
C GLU A 285 -6.68 -6.80 15.58
N ALA A 286 -6.55 -7.11 14.27
CA ALA A 286 -5.38 -7.78 13.72
C ALA A 286 -4.12 -6.92 13.83
N LEU A 287 -4.21 -5.61 13.61
CA LEU A 287 -3.11 -4.67 13.81
C LEU A 287 -2.65 -4.64 15.28
N PHE A 288 -3.56 -4.53 16.24
CA PHE A 288 -3.22 -4.61 17.67
C PHE A 288 -2.61 -5.97 18.06
N ALA A 289 -3.04 -7.04 17.42
CA ALA A 289 -2.49 -8.38 17.60
C ALA A 289 -1.18 -8.60 16.81
N ARG A 290 -0.68 -7.62 16.07
CA ARG A 290 0.56 -7.66 15.28
C ARG A 290 0.56 -8.71 14.17
N ARG A 291 -0.61 -9.09 13.68
CA ARG A 291 -0.78 -10.07 12.61
C ARG A 291 -0.61 -9.39 11.25
N THR A 292 0.64 -9.06 10.92
CA THR A 292 1.00 -8.36 9.69
C THR A 292 2.23 -8.96 9.02
N VAL A 293 2.27 -8.84 7.70
CA VAL A 293 3.44 -8.98 6.84
C VAL A 293 3.49 -7.78 5.93
N VAL A 294 4.64 -7.14 5.78
CA VAL A 294 4.84 -6.03 4.85
C VAL A 294 5.29 -6.60 3.51
N TRP A 295 4.65 -6.17 2.42
CA TRP A 295 5.13 -6.40 1.06
C TRP A 295 5.71 -5.10 0.51
N PHE A 296 7.01 -5.11 0.29
CA PHE A 296 7.79 -3.98 -0.20
C PHE A 296 8.64 -4.41 -1.39
N ARG A 297 8.34 -3.90 -2.58
CA ARG A 297 8.90 -4.44 -3.83
C ARG A 297 8.65 -5.95 -3.86
N ASN A 298 9.66 -6.79 -4.13
CA ASN A 298 9.49 -8.24 -4.03
C ASN A 298 9.90 -8.84 -2.67
N LEU A 299 9.96 -8.05 -1.60
CA LEU A 299 10.37 -8.50 -0.27
C LEU A 299 9.16 -8.65 0.65
N LEU A 300 8.98 -9.81 1.27
CA LEU A 300 7.99 -10.08 2.30
C LEU A 300 8.66 -10.04 3.68
N ILE A 301 8.22 -9.13 4.54
CA ILE A 301 8.83 -8.86 5.85
C ILE A 301 7.80 -9.07 6.94
N GLY A 302 8.03 -10.04 7.82
CA GLY A 302 7.04 -10.36 8.84
C GLY A 302 7.60 -11.28 9.93
N ARG A 303 6.94 -11.31 11.08
CA ARG A 303 7.26 -12.32 12.09
C ARG A 303 7.04 -13.71 11.54
N GLU A 304 7.90 -14.65 11.88
CA GLU A 304 7.89 -16.03 11.37
C GLU A 304 6.50 -16.70 11.49
N GLN A 305 5.84 -16.50 12.63
CA GLN A 305 4.49 -17.05 12.89
C GLN A 305 3.38 -16.58 11.94
N HIS A 306 3.59 -15.45 11.22
CA HIS A 306 2.64 -14.92 10.24
C HIS A 306 3.13 -15.13 8.81
N LEU A 307 4.45 -15.09 8.60
CA LEU A 307 5.06 -15.30 7.30
C LEU A 307 4.96 -16.77 6.85
N GLN A 308 5.17 -17.72 7.76
CA GLN A 308 5.09 -19.16 7.44
C GLN A 308 3.70 -19.58 6.90
N PRO A 309 2.56 -19.22 7.53
CA PRO A 309 1.24 -19.53 6.97
C PRO A 309 0.98 -18.88 5.61
N LEU A 310 1.50 -17.66 5.37
CA LEU A 310 1.37 -16.98 4.07
C LEU A 310 2.15 -17.74 2.99
N LEU A 311 3.41 -18.14 3.28
CA LEU A 311 4.22 -18.93 2.35
C LEU A 311 3.57 -20.27 2.04
N ALA A 312 3.04 -20.97 3.05
CA ALA A 312 2.33 -22.23 2.88
C ALA A 312 1.04 -22.10 2.06
N ALA A 313 0.35 -20.95 2.15
CA ALA A 313 -0.84 -20.68 1.33
C ALA A 313 -0.47 -20.27 -0.10
N SER A 314 0.67 -19.58 -0.29
CA SER A 314 1.11 -19.08 -1.59
C SER A 314 1.75 -20.14 -2.47
N LEU A 315 2.49 -21.09 -1.86
CA LEU A 315 3.23 -22.12 -2.58
C LEU A 315 2.60 -23.50 -2.43
N SER A 316 2.40 -24.18 -3.53
CA SER A 316 1.94 -25.56 -3.54
C SER A 316 2.80 -26.41 -4.49
N ALA A 317 2.79 -27.71 -4.27
CA ALA A 317 3.49 -28.67 -5.13
C ALA A 317 2.53 -29.68 -5.75
N SER A 318 2.78 -30.07 -7.00
CA SER A 318 2.08 -31.18 -7.63
C SER A 318 2.43 -32.51 -6.94
N PRO A 319 1.61 -33.57 -7.10
CA PRO A 319 2.00 -34.91 -6.71
C PRO A 319 3.36 -35.31 -7.31
N LEU A 320 4.12 -36.12 -6.57
CA LEU A 320 5.38 -36.67 -6.99
C LEU A 320 5.14 -37.65 -8.14
N SER A 321 5.88 -37.53 -9.21
CA SER A 321 5.91 -38.50 -10.30
C SER A 321 7.34 -38.82 -10.72
N TYR A 322 7.55 -39.89 -11.45
CA TYR A 322 8.87 -40.28 -11.94
C TYR A 322 8.89 -40.41 -13.46
N ARG A 323 9.94 -39.93 -14.06
CA ARG A 323 10.14 -40.02 -15.49
C ARG A 323 10.41 -41.49 -15.93
N ALA A 324 9.44 -42.10 -16.56
CA ALA A 324 9.50 -43.45 -17.11
C ALA A 324 10.27 -44.46 -16.20
N THR A 325 11.30 -45.14 -16.73
CA THR A 325 12.10 -46.11 -16.01
C THR A 325 13.27 -45.53 -15.22
N THR A 326 13.30 -44.19 -15.02
CA THR A 326 14.41 -43.51 -14.34
C THR A 326 14.14 -43.28 -12.84
N TYR A 327 15.13 -42.77 -12.12
CA TYR A 327 15.01 -42.27 -10.76
C TYR A 327 14.80 -40.75 -10.73
N ILE A 328 14.52 -40.11 -11.89
CA ILE A 328 14.28 -38.68 -11.96
C ILE A 328 12.84 -38.41 -11.51
N ALA A 329 12.71 -37.75 -10.36
CA ALA A 329 11.43 -37.28 -9.85
C ALA A 329 11.02 -36.00 -10.50
N GLU A 330 9.75 -35.83 -10.80
CA GLU A 330 9.16 -34.63 -11.39
C GLU A 330 8.13 -34.02 -10.42
N VAL A 331 8.27 -32.75 -10.13
CA VAL A 331 7.38 -31.96 -9.27
C VAL A 331 7.21 -30.58 -9.89
N THR A 332 5.99 -30.05 -9.89
CA THR A 332 5.71 -28.67 -10.26
C THR A 332 5.41 -27.87 -9.01
N LEU A 333 6.18 -26.79 -8.77
CA LEU A 333 5.85 -25.79 -7.76
C LEU A 333 4.97 -24.72 -8.40
N ASN A 334 3.87 -24.36 -7.72
CA ASN A 334 2.94 -23.33 -8.16
C ASN A 334 2.92 -22.21 -7.12
N ASN A 335 2.81 -20.97 -7.58
CA ASN A 335 2.67 -19.77 -6.79
C ASN A 335 1.37 -19.04 -7.17
N VAL A 336 0.55 -18.71 -6.18
CA VAL A 336 -0.74 -18.03 -6.37
C VAL A 336 -0.76 -16.61 -5.81
N SER A 337 0.41 -16.02 -5.51
CA SER A 337 0.56 -14.67 -4.98
C SER A 337 1.26 -13.74 -5.96
N ASP A 338 1.21 -12.44 -5.69
CA ASP A 338 1.91 -11.41 -6.49
C ASP A 338 3.42 -11.32 -6.22
N ALA A 339 3.93 -11.96 -5.18
CA ALA A 339 5.37 -12.02 -4.94
C ALA A 339 6.00 -13.17 -5.73
N ASP A 340 7.10 -12.91 -6.45
CA ASP A 340 7.98 -13.99 -6.89
C ASP A 340 8.63 -14.65 -5.68
N PHE A 341 8.81 -15.96 -5.68
CA PHE A 341 9.57 -16.63 -4.62
C PHE A 341 10.93 -17.07 -5.10
N ASN A 342 11.98 -16.48 -4.51
CA ASN A 342 13.37 -16.83 -4.75
C ASN A 342 13.79 -17.90 -3.74
N LEU A 343 13.75 -19.14 -4.17
CA LEU A 343 14.01 -20.33 -3.34
C LEU A 343 15.45 -20.80 -3.51
N ARG A 344 16.20 -20.91 -2.41
CA ARG A 344 17.50 -21.57 -2.40
C ARG A 344 17.38 -22.92 -1.72
N TYR A 345 17.57 -23.99 -2.51
CA TYR A 345 17.52 -25.38 -2.02
C TYR A 345 18.68 -25.67 -1.06
N THR A 346 18.38 -26.35 0.03
CA THR A 346 19.38 -26.66 1.09
C THR A 346 19.47 -28.15 1.41
N GLY A 347 18.78 -29.01 0.65
CA GLY A 347 18.82 -30.46 0.85
C GLY A 347 19.90 -31.17 0.05
N ASP A 348 19.89 -32.51 0.11
CA ASP A 348 20.94 -33.38 -0.47
C ASP A 348 20.69 -33.75 -1.94
N TYR A 349 19.50 -33.44 -2.49
CA TYR A 349 19.21 -33.81 -3.88
C TYR A 349 19.82 -32.79 -4.85
N THR A 350 20.03 -33.23 -6.09
CA THR A 350 20.41 -32.33 -7.18
C THR A 350 19.29 -32.25 -8.21
N PHE A 351 19.24 -31.15 -8.91
CA PHE A 351 18.28 -30.95 -10.02
C PHE A 351 18.93 -31.28 -11.35
N MET A 352 18.11 -31.73 -12.31
CA MET A 352 18.60 -32.04 -13.64
C MET A 352 18.80 -30.77 -14.49
N ASN A 353 17.85 -29.86 -14.43
CA ASN A 353 17.79 -28.66 -15.30
C ASN A 353 17.82 -27.34 -14.55
N ASN A 354 17.92 -27.36 -13.22
CA ASN A 354 17.94 -26.16 -12.38
C ASN A 354 19.19 -26.17 -11.52
N ALA A 355 19.67 -24.99 -11.15
CA ALA A 355 20.60 -24.80 -10.05
C ALA A 355 19.87 -24.95 -8.70
N ASP A 356 20.57 -24.76 -7.61
CA ASP A 356 20.00 -24.71 -6.24
C ASP A 356 19.17 -23.46 -5.97
N ARG A 357 19.32 -22.40 -6.79
CA ARG A 357 18.47 -21.19 -6.78
C ARG A 357 17.41 -21.28 -7.86
N ILE A 358 16.16 -21.14 -7.44
CA ILE A 358 14.97 -21.36 -8.25
C ILE A 358 14.02 -20.19 -7.98
N THR A 359 13.51 -19.54 -9.04
CA THR A 359 12.45 -18.56 -8.91
C THR A 359 11.12 -19.18 -9.33
N VAL A 360 10.13 -19.14 -8.43
CA VAL A 360 8.73 -19.45 -8.76
C VAL A 360 8.04 -18.12 -9.00
N PRO A 361 7.71 -17.78 -10.25
CA PRO A 361 7.19 -16.45 -10.57
C PRO A 361 5.80 -16.22 -9.97
N ALA A 362 5.44 -14.95 -9.75
CA ALA A 362 4.10 -14.55 -9.36
C ALA A 362 3.05 -15.16 -10.29
N HIS A 363 1.98 -15.70 -9.72
CA HIS A 363 0.90 -16.40 -10.45
C HIS A 363 1.39 -17.42 -11.48
N GLY A 364 2.56 -18.02 -11.21
CA GLY A 364 3.26 -18.90 -12.13
C GLY A 364 3.64 -20.24 -11.53
N GLN A 365 4.39 -20.99 -12.30
CA GLN A 365 4.84 -22.31 -11.89
C GLN A 365 6.23 -22.64 -12.44
N ILE A 366 6.93 -23.54 -11.76
CA ILE A 366 8.19 -24.12 -12.24
C ILE A 366 8.19 -25.62 -12.10
N LYS A 367 8.62 -26.35 -13.13
CA LYS A 367 8.82 -27.79 -13.10
C LYS A 367 10.24 -28.13 -12.64
N LEU A 368 10.36 -28.90 -11.58
CA LEU A 368 11.61 -29.42 -11.05
C LEU A 368 11.81 -30.88 -11.46
N GLN A 369 13.00 -31.19 -11.94
CA GLN A 369 13.45 -32.56 -12.20
C GLN A 369 14.54 -32.89 -11.18
N ILE A 370 14.17 -33.69 -10.17
CA ILE A 370 14.98 -33.96 -8.98
C ILE A 370 15.66 -35.30 -9.13
N LYS A 371 16.93 -35.40 -8.69
CA LYS A 371 17.72 -36.66 -8.68
C LYS A 371 17.89 -37.14 -7.24
N PRO A 372 16.94 -37.91 -6.67
CA PRO A 372 17.02 -38.39 -5.29
C PRO A 372 17.93 -39.64 -5.13
N GLY A 373 18.55 -40.14 -6.19
CA GLY A 373 19.39 -41.33 -6.19
C GLY A 373 18.63 -42.65 -6.23
N LYS A 374 17.43 -42.72 -5.66
CA LYS A 374 16.51 -43.87 -5.70
C LYS A 374 15.06 -43.38 -5.75
N ARG A 375 14.13 -44.25 -6.18
CA ARG A 375 12.70 -43.97 -6.08
C ARG A 375 12.25 -43.98 -4.62
N SER A 376 11.44 -43.00 -4.24
CA SER A 376 10.78 -42.90 -2.95
C SER A 376 9.33 -42.46 -3.17
N LYS A 377 8.41 -42.91 -2.31
CA LYS A 377 7.00 -42.50 -2.35
C LYS A 377 6.81 -41.05 -1.82
N LYS A 378 7.79 -40.51 -1.11
CA LYS A 378 7.77 -39.18 -0.52
C LYS A 378 9.17 -38.58 -0.61
N LEU A 379 9.23 -37.28 -0.95
CA LEU A 379 10.43 -36.45 -0.89
C LEU A 379 10.15 -35.22 -0.04
N THR A 380 11.12 -34.74 0.70
CA THR A 380 11.11 -33.46 1.41
C THR A 380 12.11 -32.53 0.76
N LEU A 381 11.65 -31.34 0.39
CA LEU A 381 12.43 -30.33 -0.31
C LEU A 381 12.59 -29.11 0.59
N PRO A 382 13.72 -28.98 1.32
CA PRO A 382 14.00 -27.82 2.18
C PRO A 382 14.50 -26.65 1.34
N PHE A 383 13.95 -25.46 1.59
CA PHE A 383 14.35 -24.21 0.95
C PHE A 383 14.52 -23.07 1.95
N VAL A 384 15.46 -22.18 1.67
CA VAL A 384 15.49 -20.82 2.18
C VAL A 384 14.78 -19.91 1.17
N VAL A 385 13.83 -19.12 1.62
CA VAL A 385 13.10 -18.15 0.79
C VAL A 385 13.83 -16.81 0.84
N GLU A 386 14.71 -16.53 -0.13
CA GLU A 386 15.69 -15.43 -0.09
C GLU A 386 15.05 -14.03 -0.16
N ASN A 387 13.84 -13.90 -0.68
CA ASN A 387 13.08 -12.64 -0.68
C ASN A 387 12.09 -12.52 0.49
N THR A 388 12.43 -13.07 1.64
CA THR A 388 11.68 -12.91 2.89
C THR A 388 12.58 -12.50 4.03
N LEU A 389 12.03 -11.79 5.03
CA LEU A 389 12.74 -11.46 6.26
C LEU A 389 11.85 -11.74 7.47
N THR A 390 12.32 -12.59 8.38
CA THR A 390 11.69 -12.87 9.69
C THR A 390 12.32 -12.07 10.82
N ALA A 391 13.53 -11.60 10.61
CA ALA A 391 14.29 -10.62 11.40
C ALA A 391 15.35 -10.00 10.47
N PRO A 392 16.02 -8.90 10.85
CA PRO A 392 17.15 -8.35 10.11
C PRO A 392 18.15 -9.43 9.69
N GLY A 393 18.40 -9.53 8.38
CA GLY A 393 19.31 -10.53 7.80
C GLY A 393 18.87 -12.00 7.92
N LYS A 394 17.66 -12.30 8.43
CA LYS A 394 17.16 -13.66 8.58
C LYS A 394 16.01 -13.98 7.63
N HIS A 395 16.25 -14.91 6.71
CA HIS A 395 15.24 -15.39 5.77
C HIS A 395 14.36 -16.52 6.36
N ALA A 396 13.14 -16.64 5.87
CA ALA A 396 12.28 -17.77 6.19
C ALA A 396 12.82 -19.07 5.58
N GLN A 397 12.60 -20.18 6.27
CA GLN A 397 12.89 -21.52 5.79
C GLN A 397 11.57 -22.28 5.66
N ILE A 398 11.40 -23.03 4.57
CA ILE A 398 10.24 -23.88 4.32
C ILE A 398 10.67 -25.28 3.94
N GLU A 399 9.82 -26.25 4.23
CA GLU A 399 9.94 -27.62 3.74
C GLU A 399 8.71 -27.94 2.90
N ILE A 400 8.92 -28.31 1.62
CA ILE A 400 7.85 -28.75 0.73
C ILE A 400 7.87 -30.27 0.69
N GLU A 401 6.83 -30.87 1.24
CA GLU A 401 6.64 -32.32 1.18
C GLU A 401 5.86 -32.67 -0.08
N VAL A 402 6.37 -33.65 -0.86
CA VAL A 402 5.74 -34.16 -2.06
C VAL A 402 5.62 -35.67 -1.99
N ALA A 403 4.46 -36.20 -2.29
CA ALA A 403 4.16 -37.64 -2.29
C ALA A 403 3.48 -38.07 -3.59
N GLU A 404 3.59 -39.39 -3.93
CA GLU A 404 2.91 -40.02 -5.11
C GLU A 404 1.39 -39.93 -4.98
#